data_ee649218d9d92a07e0283ae0a9ee2356
#
_entry.id   ee649218d9d92a07e0283ae0a9ee2356
#
_cell.length_a   1.000
_cell.length_b   1.000
_cell.length_c   1.000
_cell.angle_alpha   90.00
_cell.angle_beta   90.00
_cell.angle_gamma   90.00
#
_symmetry.space_group_name_H-M   'P 1'
#
loop_
_entity.id
_entity.type
_entity.pdbx_description
1 polymer ?
#
loop_
_entity_poly.entity_id
_entity_poly.type
_entity_poly.pdbx_seq_one_letter_code
_entity_poly.pdbx_strand_id
1 'polypeptide(L)'
;GTPLPIWRSEEGEEICIGSVEELYNEIEKSVAAGFMKSNPLKDQGFVPGNMSQENYDKIDLHRPYVDYIILVSQSGKPMKREADLIDVWFDSGSMPYAQIHYPFENQDAIDKKKAFPADFINEGVDQTRGWFFTLHAIATMIFDSVAFKNVISSGLVLDAKGNKMSKHVGNVVNPFDMIEKYGTDAVRLYMMTNSEPWDNLKFDPEGVDEVRRKFFGTLYNTYSFFALYANVDGFEPGQQQIDFAKRPEIDRWILSCLNTLIKKVTAELENYDPTRAGRLIDAFVNNDLSNWYVRLNRKRFWGKEMSDDKRSAYETLYTCLMTVSRLLAPFAPFYSDQLYRDLGGEKDSVHLDAYPTADEALIDADLEARMEMAQQITSMVLALRRKVNIKVRQPLQSIMIPATAEQKRHIEAVKDLILNEVNVKELNFVEGAGILVKKVKCNFRTMGKKFGKLMKGVAAQMSGLSQEQIADLENKGIPADRKSVV
;
A
#
# COMPACT_ATOMS: atom_id res chain seq x y z
N GLY A 1 -19.84 26.33 15.03
CA GLY A 1 -18.75 26.85 14.17
C GLY A 1 -17.96 27.91 14.92
N THR A 2 -16.78 28.22 14.45
CA THR A 2 -15.83 29.17 15.04
C THR A 2 -16.33 30.62 14.79
N PRO A 3 -16.57 31.44 15.79
CA PRO A 3 -16.95 32.83 15.62
C PRO A 3 -15.84 33.67 14.99
N LEU A 4 -16.20 34.60 14.10
CA LEU A 4 -15.22 35.54 13.57
C LEU A 4 -14.69 36.43 14.71
N PRO A 5 -13.36 36.54 14.92
CA PRO A 5 -12.76 37.32 15.99
C PRO A 5 -12.64 38.81 15.63
N ILE A 6 -13.71 39.38 15.03
CA ILE A 6 -13.75 40.76 14.54
C ILE A 6 -14.81 41.54 15.31
N TRP A 7 -14.42 42.69 15.89
CA TRP A 7 -15.31 43.66 16.47
C TRP A 7 -15.34 44.94 15.69
N ARG A 8 -16.50 45.53 15.53
CA ARG A 8 -16.72 46.72 14.72
C ARG A 8 -17.57 47.77 15.48
N SER A 9 -17.18 49.04 15.38
CA SER A 9 -17.99 50.16 15.83
C SER A 9 -19.03 50.56 14.76
N GLU A 10 -20.02 51.40 15.15
CA GLU A 10 -21.00 51.97 14.23
C GLU A 10 -20.35 52.92 13.22
N GLU A 11 -19.24 53.54 13.58
CA GLU A 11 -18.46 54.43 12.73
C GLU A 11 -17.50 53.68 11.78
N GLY A 12 -17.43 52.33 11.83
CA GLY A 12 -16.65 51.49 10.95
C GLY A 12 -15.21 51.23 11.40
N GLU A 13 -14.85 51.56 12.64
CA GLU A 13 -13.56 51.10 13.21
C GLU A 13 -13.62 49.59 13.44
N GLU A 14 -12.57 48.90 13.12
CA GLU A 14 -12.49 47.44 13.24
C GLU A 14 -11.28 47.00 14.08
N ILE A 15 -11.42 45.91 14.83
CA ILE A 15 -10.31 45.18 15.45
C ILE A 15 -10.49 43.69 15.20
N CYS A 16 -9.41 43.03 14.79
CA CYS A 16 -9.33 41.59 14.68
C CYS A 16 -8.48 41.08 15.86
N ILE A 17 -9.08 40.25 16.71
CA ILE A 17 -8.41 39.69 17.90
C ILE A 17 -7.61 38.46 17.49
N GLY A 18 -6.31 38.46 17.77
CA GLY A 18 -5.38 37.40 17.37
C GLY A 18 -5.14 36.34 18.45
N SER A 19 -5.56 36.59 19.71
CA SER A 19 -5.39 35.63 20.81
C SER A 19 -6.40 35.80 21.92
N VAL A 20 -6.57 34.78 22.77
CA VAL A 20 -7.43 34.86 23.96
C VAL A 20 -6.85 35.86 24.96
N GLU A 21 -5.53 35.95 25.08
CA GLU A 21 -4.88 36.96 25.92
C GLU A 21 -5.15 38.37 25.43
N GLU A 22 -5.09 38.61 24.11
CA GLU A 22 -5.47 39.92 23.55
C GLU A 22 -6.92 40.22 23.82
N LEU A 23 -7.84 39.27 23.62
CA LEU A 23 -9.26 39.44 23.94
C LEU A 23 -9.44 39.82 25.40
N TYR A 24 -8.76 39.12 26.32
CA TYR A 24 -8.81 39.43 27.76
C TYR A 24 -8.40 40.88 28.02
N ASN A 25 -7.30 41.34 27.44
CA ASN A 25 -6.77 42.68 27.63
C ASN A 25 -7.71 43.75 27.02
N GLU A 26 -8.29 43.50 25.85
CA GLU A 26 -9.26 44.43 25.24
C GLU A 26 -10.57 44.49 26.04
N ILE A 27 -11.01 43.39 26.67
CA ILE A 27 -12.16 43.43 27.62
C ILE A 27 -11.82 44.25 28.85
N GLU A 28 -10.63 44.16 29.44
CA GLU A 28 -10.23 45.01 30.59
C GLU A 28 -10.28 46.50 30.21
N LYS A 29 -9.88 46.89 29.01
CA LYS A 29 -10.02 48.28 28.52
C LYS A 29 -11.49 48.65 28.39
N SER A 30 -12.34 47.77 27.93
CA SER A 30 -13.79 47.99 27.82
C SER A 30 -14.46 48.12 29.17
N VAL A 31 -14.02 47.36 30.17
CA VAL A 31 -14.48 47.50 31.56
C VAL A 31 -14.07 48.89 32.12
N ALA A 32 -12.84 49.32 31.89
CA ALA A 32 -12.37 50.64 32.32
C ALA A 32 -13.13 51.80 31.63
N ALA A 33 -13.54 51.59 30.37
CA ALA A 33 -14.36 52.55 29.64
C ALA A 33 -15.88 52.52 30.00
N GLY A 34 -16.30 51.54 30.82
CA GLY A 34 -17.67 51.42 31.29
C GLY A 34 -18.65 50.70 30.34
N PHE A 35 -18.16 50.10 29.25
CA PHE A 35 -18.99 49.33 28.31
C PHE A 35 -19.24 47.88 28.77
N MET A 36 -18.35 47.33 29.59
CA MET A 36 -18.52 46.04 30.26
C MET A 36 -18.52 46.22 31.77
N LYS A 37 -19.31 45.40 32.50
CA LYS A 37 -19.35 45.40 33.97
C LYS A 37 -18.18 44.68 34.59
N SER A 38 -17.76 43.60 34.01
CA SER A 38 -16.62 42.77 34.38
C SER A 38 -16.08 42.06 33.16
N ASN A 39 -14.90 41.45 33.30
CA ASN A 39 -14.32 40.61 32.29
C ASN A 39 -14.79 39.16 32.46
N PRO A 40 -15.64 38.63 31.57
CA PRO A 40 -16.17 37.28 31.72
C PRO A 40 -15.11 36.17 31.72
N LEU A 41 -13.97 36.37 31.03
CA LEU A 41 -12.86 35.40 31.03
C LEU A 41 -12.19 35.35 32.44
N LYS A 42 -12.01 36.50 33.05
CA LYS A 42 -11.51 36.66 34.43
C LYS A 42 -12.45 36.06 35.44
N ASP A 43 -13.74 36.32 35.30
CA ASP A 43 -14.78 35.80 36.18
C ASP A 43 -14.85 34.27 36.18
N GLN A 44 -14.51 33.65 35.06
CA GLN A 44 -14.40 32.20 34.89
C GLN A 44 -13.03 31.63 35.34
N GLY A 45 -12.12 32.50 35.77
CA GLY A 45 -10.80 32.10 36.27
C GLY A 45 -9.75 31.83 35.23
N PHE A 46 -9.92 32.32 33.99
CA PHE A 46 -8.90 32.28 32.97
C PHE A 46 -7.71 33.15 33.33
N VAL A 47 -6.50 32.64 33.12
CA VAL A 47 -5.23 33.31 33.42
C VAL A 47 -4.48 33.56 32.12
N PRO A 48 -4.30 34.82 31.66
CA PRO A 48 -3.52 35.15 30.48
C PRO A 48 -2.08 34.59 30.55
N GLY A 49 -1.57 34.10 29.42
CA GLY A 49 -0.24 33.50 29.34
C GLY A 49 -0.13 32.05 29.83
N ASN A 50 -1.16 31.49 30.48
CA ASN A 50 -1.21 30.09 30.86
C ASN A 50 -1.81 29.25 29.71
N MET A 51 -0.96 28.47 28.99
CA MET A 51 -1.34 27.65 27.85
C MET A 51 -1.87 26.26 28.21
N SER A 52 -2.08 25.96 29.53
CA SER A 52 -2.57 24.64 29.92
C SER A 52 -4.01 24.41 29.46
N GLN A 53 -4.33 23.16 29.09
CA GLN A 53 -5.68 22.75 28.72
C GLN A 53 -6.71 23.10 29.82
N GLU A 54 -6.35 22.88 31.09
CA GLU A 54 -7.21 23.22 32.25
C GLU A 54 -7.58 24.71 32.31
N ASN A 55 -6.71 25.59 31.80
CA ASN A 55 -6.99 27.01 31.75
C ASN A 55 -7.99 27.36 30.65
N TYR A 56 -7.83 26.74 29.48
CA TYR A 56 -8.71 26.95 28.34
C TYR A 56 -10.08 26.27 28.54
N ASP A 57 -10.17 25.17 29.26
CA ASP A 57 -11.43 24.48 29.58
C ASP A 57 -12.36 25.32 30.48
N LYS A 58 -11.88 26.41 31.09
CA LYS A 58 -12.67 27.30 31.89
C LYS A 58 -13.53 28.26 31.08
N ILE A 59 -13.26 28.48 29.84
CA ILE A 59 -13.89 29.48 28.98
C ILE A 59 -14.61 28.85 27.81
N ASP A 60 -15.67 29.50 27.35
CA ASP A 60 -16.40 29.14 26.15
C ASP A 60 -16.52 30.36 25.23
N LEU A 61 -15.85 30.30 24.06
CA LEU A 61 -15.87 31.36 23.05
C LEU A 61 -16.85 31.08 21.92
N HIS A 62 -17.72 30.07 22.05
CA HIS A 62 -18.78 29.82 21.08
C HIS A 62 -19.91 30.87 21.24
N ARG A 63 -20.72 30.95 20.19
CA ARG A 63 -22.00 31.69 20.30
C ARG A 63 -22.94 30.92 21.22
N PRO A 64 -23.76 31.62 22.06
CA PRO A 64 -23.92 33.08 22.12
C PRO A 64 -22.94 33.78 23.06
N TYR A 65 -22.09 33.09 23.80
CA TYR A 65 -21.29 33.63 24.92
C TYR A 65 -20.38 34.77 24.47
N VAL A 66 -19.64 34.59 23.35
CA VAL A 66 -18.73 35.60 22.82
C VAL A 66 -19.46 36.84 22.28
N ASP A 67 -20.74 36.72 21.91
CA ASP A 67 -21.55 37.81 21.36
C ASP A 67 -21.90 38.90 22.38
N TYR A 68 -21.81 38.59 23.68
CA TYR A 68 -22.04 39.55 24.76
C TYR A 68 -20.83 40.42 25.08
N ILE A 69 -19.66 40.13 24.47
CA ILE A 69 -18.44 40.88 24.69
C ILE A 69 -18.48 42.16 23.85
N ILE A 70 -18.44 43.31 24.53
CA ILE A 70 -18.31 44.63 23.90
C ILE A 70 -16.90 45.13 24.14
N LEU A 71 -16.21 45.52 23.07
CA LEU A 71 -14.89 46.12 23.14
C LEU A 71 -14.98 47.64 22.98
N VAL A 72 -13.87 48.34 23.18
CA VAL A 72 -13.79 49.78 23.02
C VAL A 72 -12.84 50.14 21.88
N SER A 73 -13.30 50.99 20.94
CA SER A 73 -12.48 51.44 19.81
C SER A 73 -11.42 52.45 20.24
N GLN A 74 -10.49 52.80 19.35
CA GLN A 74 -9.49 53.81 19.60
C GLN A 74 -10.10 55.17 19.83
N SER A 75 -11.25 55.48 19.20
CA SER A 75 -12.01 56.72 19.42
C SER A 75 -12.91 56.66 20.66
N GLY A 76 -12.87 55.61 21.47
CA GLY A 76 -13.65 55.46 22.69
C GLY A 76 -15.10 55.05 22.45
N LYS A 77 -15.43 54.42 21.31
CA LYS A 77 -16.79 53.97 20.99
C LYS A 77 -16.96 52.49 21.26
N PRO A 78 -18.18 52.01 21.57
CA PRO A 78 -18.44 50.60 21.77
C PRO A 78 -18.33 49.84 20.45
N MET A 79 -17.71 48.66 20.49
CA MET A 79 -17.57 47.75 19.36
C MET A 79 -18.28 46.43 19.67
N LYS A 80 -19.06 45.95 18.70
CA LYS A 80 -19.74 44.65 18.79
C LYS A 80 -19.06 43.66 17.85
N ARG A 81 -19.06 42.37 18.27
CA ARG A 81 -18.53 41.31 17.45
C ARG A 81 -19.38 41.15 16.19
N GLU A 82 -18.69 40.88 15.05
CA GLU A 82 -19.34 40.49 13.81
C GLU A 82 -20.12 39.18 14.00
N ALA A 83 -21.41 39.15 13.61
CA ALA A 83 -22.30 38.04 13.96
C ALA A 83 -22.02 36.74 13.24
N ASP A 84 -21.26 36.80 12.13
CA ASP A 84 -20.97 35.66 11.30
C ASP A 84 -19.98 34.69 11.95
N LEU A 85 -20.01 33.46 11.47
CA LEU A 85 -19.03 32.40 11.78
C LEU A 85 -18.05 32.31 10.64
N ILE A 86 -16.84 31.85 10.95
CA ILE A 86 -15.87 31.49 9.91
C ILE A 86 -16.35 30.26 9.14
N ASP A 87 -15.98 30.15 7.88
CA ASP A 87 -16.28 28.95 7.09
C ASP A 87 -15.62 27.71 7.70
N VAL A 88 -16.40 26.63 7.83
CA VAL A 88 -15.92 25.37 8.42
C VAL A 88 -14.71 24.79 7.65
N TRP A 89 -14.57 25.11 6.37
CA TRP A 89 -13.42 24.73 5.58
C TRP A 89 -12.14 25.46 5.96
N PHE A 90 -12.26 26.66 6.56
CA PHE A 90 -11.12 27.32 7.20
C PHE A 90 -10.66 26.57 8.43
N ASP A 91 -11.60 26.13 9.30
CA ASP A 91 -11.27 25.33 10.48
C ASP A 91 -10.49 24.08 10.07
N SER A 92 -11.02 23.30 9.11
CA SER A 92 -10.36 22.09 8.62
C SER A 92 -9.03 22.37 7.89
N GLY A 93 -8.94 23.46 7.15
CA GLY A 93 -7.73 23.88 6.44
C GLY A 93 -6.63 24.42 7.35
N SER A 94 -7.00 24.87 8.57
CA SER A 94 -6.07 25.35 9.59
C SER A 94 -5.48 24.23 10.45
N MET A 95 -5.95 22.98 10.29
CA MET A 95 -5.56 21.85 11.13
C MET A 95 -4.05 21.69 11.32
N PRO A 96 -3.17 21.83 10.30
CA PRO A 96 -1.73 21.64 10.48
C PRO A 96 -1.11 22.56 11.54
N TYR A 97 -1.67 23.72 11.75
CA TYR A 97 -1.20 24.74 12.69
C TYR A 97 -1.97 24.70 13.99
N ALA A 98 -3.30 24.62 13.90
CA ALA A 98 -4.20 24.67 15.04
C ALA A 98 -3.99 23.49 16.00
N GLN A 99 -3.76 22.27 15.50
CA GLN A 99 -3.58 21.09 16.34
C GLN A 99 -2.36 21.16 17.27
N ILE A 100 -1.37 21.98 16.95
CA ILE A 100 -0.13 22.16 17.74
C ILE A 100 -0.08 23.52 18.43
N HIS A 101 -1.19 24.27 18.40
CA HIS A 101 -1.37 25.60 19.00
C HIS A 101 -0.35 26.65 18.49
N TYR A 102 0.04 26.55 17.20
CA TYR A 102 0.87 27.57 16.56
C TYR A 102 0.09 28.88 16.38
N PRO A 103 0.67 30.09 16.56
CA PRO A 103 2.10 30.36 16.83
C PRO A 103 2.46 30.42 18.33
N PHE A 104 1.56 30.12 19.25
CA PHE A 104 1.78 30.30 20.69
C PHE A 104 2.66 29.22 21.29
N GLU A 105 2.56 28.01 20.77
CA GLU A 105 3.36 26.85 21.17
C GLU A 105 3.96 26.17 19.92
N ASN A 106 4.95 25.29 20.12
CA ASN A 106 5.51 24.42 19.09
C ASN A 106 5.97 25.13 17.80
N GLN A 107 6.37 26.40 17.89
CA GLN A 107 6.80 27.22 16.72
C GLN A 107 7.84 26.50 15.86
N ASP A 108 8.79 25.81 16.46
CA ASP A 108 9.86 25.07 15.75
C ASP A 108 9.33 23.99 14.78
N ALA A 109 8.16 23.46 15.01
CA ALA A 109 7.54 22.45 14.15
C ALA A 109 7.19 23.03 12.77
N ILE A 110 6.77 24.28 12.73
CA ILE A 110 6.39 25.00 11.52
C ILE A 110 7.57 25.81 10.98
N ASP A 111 8.16 26.70 11.78
CA ASP A 111 9.18 27.66 11.34
C ASP A 111 10.47 26.97 10.85
N LYS A 112 10.84 25.83 11.47
CA LYS A 112 11.98 25.00 11.04
C LYS A 112 11.59 23.88 10.10
N LYS A 113 10.36 23.87 9.55
CA LYS A 113 9.85 22.90 8.58
C LYS A 113 10.00 21.44 9.04
N LYS A 114 9.82 21.15 10.34
CA LYS A 114 9.92 19.80 10.89
C LYS A 114 8.64 18.98 10.67
N ALA A 115 7.47 19.62 10.75
CA ALA A 115 6.16 18.98 10.61
C ALA A 115 5.30 19.61 9.49
N PHE A 116 5.80 20.64 8.84
CA PHE A 116 5.09 21.35 7.79
C PHE A 116 6.06 21.81 6.68
N PRO A 117 5.73 21.61 5.36
CA PRO A 117 4.53 20.93 4.84
C PRO A 117 4.43 19.46 5.25
N ALA A 118 3.23 18.89 5.28
CA ALA A 118 3.02 17.46 5.52
C ALA A 118 3.73 16.62 4.46
N ASP A 119 4.30 15.48 4.84
CA ASP A 119 4.97 14.60 3.88
C ASP A 119 3.97 13.93 2.94
N PHE A 120 2.80 13.55 3.48
CA PHE A 120 1.78 12.82 2.73
C PHE A 120 0.38 13.06 3.30
N ILE A 121 -0.63 13.21 2.40
CA ILE A 121 -2.05 13.19 2.75
C ILE A 121 -2.82 12.27 1.80
N ASN A 122 -3.95 11.72 2.26
CA ASN A 122 -4.86 10.92 1.44
C ASN A 122 -6.31 11.18 1.83
N GLU A 123 -7.14 11.46 0.84
CA GLU A 123 -8.59 11.56 0.95
C GLU A 123 -9.27 11.30 -0.40
N GLY A 124 -10.59 11.34 -0.44
CA GLY A 124 -11.37 11.14 -1.66
C GLY A 124 -11.16 12.26 -2.71
N VAL A 125 -11.44 11.95 -3.96
CA VAL A 125 -11.29 12.87 -5.09
C VAL A 125 -12.14 14.14 -4.99
N ASP A 126 -13.25 14.10 -4.24
CA ASP A 126 -14.11 15.25 -3.95
C ASP A 126 -13.39 16.34 -3.14
N GLN A 127 -12.34 15.99 -2.39
CA GLN A 127 -11.55 16.91 -1.59
C GLN A 127 -10.64 17.84 -2.42
N THR A 128 -10.53 17.62 -3.71
CA THR A 128 -9.92 18.59 -4.65
C THR A 128 -10.65 19.93 -4.68
N ARG A 129 -11.93 19.95 -4.27
CA ARG A 129 -12.76 21.16 -4.09
C ARG A 129 -13.19 21.39 -2.64
N GLY A 130 -12.48 20.79 -1.69
CA GLY A 130 -12.73 20.87 -0.27
C GLY A 130 -11.42 20.98 0.49
N TRP A 131 -11.07 19.99 1.26
CA TRP A 131 -9.94 20.01 2.19
C TRP A 131 -8.59 20.25 1.51
N PHE A 132 -8.30 19.60 0.38
CA PHE A 132 -7.02 19.83 -0.33
C PHE A 132 -6.88 21.29 -0.76
N PHE A 133 -7.97 21.89 -1.25
CA PHE A 133 -7.97 23.31 -1.65
C PHE A 133 -7.74 24.22 -0.44
N THR A 134 -8.48 24.06 0.64
CA THR A 134 -8.41 24.95 1.81
C THR A 134 -7.09 24.84 2.54
N LEU A 135 -6.53 23.62 2.71
CA LEU A 135 -5.18 23.43 3.20
C LEU A 135 -4.16 24.25 2.40
N HIS A 136 -4.24 24.16 1.06
CA HIS A 136 -3.28 24.80 0.18
C HIS A 136 -3.45 26.32 0.13
N ALA A 137 -4.70 26.80 0.12
CA ALA A 137 -5.02 28.23 0.14
C ALA A 137 -4.47 28.90 1.41
N ILE A 138 -4.72 28.33 2.60
CA ILE A 138 -4.24 28.88 3.87
C ILE A 138 -2.70 28.84 3.93
N ALA A 139 -2.09 27.70 3.54
CA ALA A 139 -0.64 27.56 3.52
C ALA A 139 0.04 28.57 2.62
N THR A 140 -0.54 28.84 1.44
CA THR A 140 -0.01 29.81 0.50
C THR A 140 -0.14 31.24 1.03
N MET A 141 -1.30 31.59 1.60
CA MET A 141 -1.53 32.94 2.12
C MET A 141 -0.66 33.29 3.33
N ILE A 142 -0.43 32.32 4.22
CA ILE A 142 0.26 32.59 5.51
C ILE A 142 1.77 32.29 5.42
N PHE A 143 2.16 31.23 4.71
CA PHE A 143 3.53 30.74 4.73
C PHE A 143 4.24 30.76 3.38
N ASP A 144 3.58 31.24 2.32
CA ASP A 144 4.10 31.17 0.93
C ASP A 144 4.64 29.77 0.59
N SER A 145 3.88 28.74 0.96
CA SER A 145 4.29 27.35 0.89
C SER A 145 3.15 26.43 0.44
N VAL A 146 3.51 25.25 -0.06
CA VAL A 146 2.56 24.14 -0.20
C VAL A 146 2.16 23.61 1.18
N ALA A 147 0.96 23.05 1.30
CA ALA A 147 0.51 22.46 2.56
C ALA A 147 1.01 21.01 2.75
N PHE A 148 1.28 20.32 1.65
CA PHE A 148 1.72 18.92 1.63
C PHE A 148 2.63 18.67 0.42
N LYS A 149 3.54 17.72 0.54
CA LYS A 149 4.51 17.34 -0.51
C LYS A 149 3.92 16.31 -1.46
N ASN A 150 3.15 15.35 -0.93
CA ASN A 150 2.55 14.25 -1.66
C ASN A 150 1.09 14.07 -1.28
N VAL A 151 0.28 13.65 -2.26
CA VAL A 151 -1.15 13.38 -2.06
C VAL A 151 -1.60 12.20 -2.91
N ILE A 152 -2.37 11.30 -2.32
CA ILE A 152 -3.20 10.36 -3.05
C ILE A 152 -4.64 10.87 -2.99
N SER A 153 -5.20 11.17 -4.17
CA SER A 153 -6.62 11.48 -4.35
C SER A 153 -7.35 10.18 -4.67
N SER A 154 -7.98 9.57 -3.67
CA SER A 154 -8.59 8.25 -3.79
C SER A 154 -9.84 8.27 -4.66
N GLY A 155 -9.94 7.26 -5.54
CA GLY A 155 -11.13 7.01 -6.35
C GLY A 155 -12.35 6.59 -5.51
N LEU A 156 -13.50 6.52 -6.16
CA LEU A 156 -14.74 6.09 -5.51
C LEU A 156 -14.80 4.57 -5.36
N VAL A 157 -15.40 4.11 -4.26
CA VAL A 157 -15.79 2.71 -4.09
C VAL A 157 -17.17 2.52 -4.74
N LEU A 158 -17.21 1.69 -5.78
CA LEU A 158 -18.41 1.36 -6.57
C LEU A 158 -18.87 -0.06 -6.24
N ASP A 159 -20.11 -0.39 -6.59
CA ASP A 159 -20.59 -1.78 -6.52
C ASP A 159 -19.83 -2.70 -7.52
N ALA A 160 -20.04 -4.01 -7.45
CA ALA A 160 -19.40 -4.99 -8.33
C ALA A 160 -19.67 -4.73 -9.83
N LYS A 161 -20.77 -4.05 -10.16
CA LYS A 161 -21.14 -3.67 -11.53
C LYS A 161 -20.52 -2.34 -11.96
N GLY A 162 -19.93 -1.60 -11.04
CA GLY A 162 -19.32 -0.29 -11.29
C GLY A 162 -20.28 0.89 -11.15
N ASN A 163 -21.40 0.73 -10.46
CA ASN A 163 -22.34 1.80 -10.18
C ASN A 163 -22.00 2.44 -8.83
N LYS A 164 -22.28 3.74 -8.68
CA LYS A 164 -22.17 4.44 -7.40
C LYS A 164 -23.11 3.80 -6.37
N MET A 165 -22.56 3.49 -5.18
CA MET A 165 -23.35 2.96 -4.08
C MET A 165 -24.29 4.04 -3.52
N SER A 166 -25.55 3.66 -3.29
CA SER A 166 -26.58 4.55 -2.74
C SER A 166 -27.59 3.74 -1.95
N LYS A 167 -28.01 4.28 -0.79
CA LYS A 167 -29.09 3.68 0.04
C LYS A 167 -30.40 3.55 -0.74
N HIS A 168 -30.69 4.50 -1.64
CA HIS A 168 -31.89 4.46 -2.49
C HIS A 168 -31.90 3.32 -3.49
N VAL A 169 -30.73 2.95 -4.02
CA VAL A 169 -30.58 1.85 -4.98
C VAL A 169 -30.47 0.50 -4.26
N GLY A 170 -30.15 0.50 -2.97
CA GLY A 170 -29.98 -0.72 -2.16
C GLY A 170 -28.73 -1.54 -2.51
N ASN A 171 -27.74 -0.92 -3.16
CA ASN A 171 -26.48 -1.54 -3.55
C ASN A 171 -25.30 -1.19 -2.64
N VAL A 172 -25.59 -0.66 -1.45
CA VAL A 172 -24.56 -0.33 -0.45
C VAL A 172 -24.06 -1.60 0.22
N VAL A 173 -22.74 -1.79 0.23
CA VAL A 173 -22.09 -2.85 0.98
C VAL A 173 -21.71 -2.28 2.35
N ASN A 174 -22.17 -2.93 3.42
CA ASN A 174 -21.78 -2.57 4.77
C ASN A 174 -20.38 -3.14 5.07
N PRO A 175 -19.40 -2.29 5.37
CA PRO A 175 -18.04 -2.77 5.63
C PRO A 175 -17.95 -3.67 6.88
N PHE A 176 -18.78 -3.47 7.90
CA PHE A 176 -18.77 -4.30 9.10
C PHE A 176 -19.24 -5.73 8.82
N ASP A 177 -20.24 -5.93 7.95
CA ASP A 177 -20.69 -7.26 7.53
C ASP A 177 -19.58 -7.99 6.76
N MET A 178 -18.79 -7.25 5.97
CA MET A 178 -17.64 -7.81 5.26
C MET A 178 -16.51 -8.20 6.21
N ILE A 179 -16.23 -7.36 7.21
CA ILE A 179 -15.23 -7.61 8.25
C ILE A 179 -15.62 -8.84 9.08
N GLU A 180 -16.88 -8.94 9.50
CA GLU A 180 -17.38 -10.09 10.27
C GLU A 180 -17.28 -11.39 9.45
N LYS A 181 -17.64 -11.34 8.18
CA LYS A 181 -17.68 -12.54 7.33
C LYS A 181 -16.31 -13.00 6.83
N TYR A 182 -15.43 -12.08 6.46
CA TYR A 182 -14.18 -12.40 5.76
C TYR A 182 -12.92 -12.06 6.56
N GLY A 183 -13.04 -11.29 7.63
CA GLY A 183 -11.94 -10.75 8.41
C GLY A 183 -11.43 -9.40 7.89
N THR A 184 -10.95 -8.56 8.80
CA THR A 184 -10.47 -7.19 8.50
C THR A 184 -9.34 -7.20 7.49
N ASP A 185 -8.36 -8.08 7.65
CA ASP A 185 -7.17 -8.09 6.80
C ASP A 185 -7.46 -8.52 5.36
N ALA A 186 -8.44 -9.42 5.16
CA ALA A 186 -8.87 -9.79 3.82
C ALA A 186 -9.54 -8.62 3.10
N VAL A 187 -10.39 -7.85 3.80
CA VAL A 187 -11.02 -6.64 3.25
C VAL A 187 -9.97 -5.59 2.92
N ARG A 188 -9.03 -5.32 3.84
CA ARG A 188 -7.96 -4.34 3.65
C ARG A 188 -7.08 -4.69 2.46
N LEU A 189 -6.56 -5.91 2.43
CA LEU A 189 -5.66 -6.34 1.35
C LEU A 189 -6.37 -6.33 -0.01
N TYR A 190 -7.65 -6.77 -0.07
CA TYR A 190 -8.45 -6.66 -1.28
C TYR A 190 -8.58 -5.21 -1.76
N MET A 191 -8.95 -4.29 -0.88
CA MET A 191 -9.13 -2.88 -1.25
C MET A 191 -7.82 -2.24 -1.73
N MET A 192 -6.68 -2.60 -1.12
CA MET A 192 -5.38 -2.04 -1.49
C MET A 192 -4.79 -2.66 -2.76
N THR A 193 -5.13 -3.91 -3.10
CA THR A 193 -4.51 -4.63 -4.22
C THR A 193 -5.38 -4.78 -5.46
N ASN A 194 -6.70 -4.58 -5.34
CA ASN A 194 -7.65 -4.81 -6.44
C ASN A 194 -7.55 -3.74 -7.54
N SER A 195 -7.39 -2.47 -7.17
CA SER A 195 -7.19 -1.36 -8.11
C SER A 195 -6.20 -0.34 -7.53
N GLU A 196 -5.62 0.47 -8.41
CA GLU A 196 -4.77 1.58 -7.98
C GLU A 196 -5.58 2.56 -7.11
N PRO A 197 -5.01 3.21 -6.09
CA PRO A 197 -5.76 4.05 -5.14
C PRO A 197 -6.51 5.20 -5.80
N TRP A 198 -5.97 5.77 -6.88
CA TRP A 198 -6.58 6.87 -7.66
C TRP A 198 -7.62 6.42 -8.69
N ASP A 199 -7.77 5.12 -8.92
CA ASP A 199 -8.82 4.56 -9.77
C ASP A 199 -10.05 4.19 -8.93
N ASN A 200 -11.22 4.17 -9.58
CA ASN A 200 -12.43 3.70 -8.93
C ASN A 200 -12.35 2.20 -8.62
N LEU A 201 -12.56 1.84 -7.37
CA LEU A 201 -12.60 0.45 -6.92
C LEU A 201 -13.99 -0.15 -7.15
N LYS A 202 -14.09 -1.22 -7.93
CA LYS A 202 -15.30 -2.08 -7.96
C LYS A 202 -15.21 -3.07 -6.81
N PHE A 203 -16.04 -2.86 -5.80
CA PHE A 203 -16.06 -3.73 -4.63
C PHE A 203 -16.91 -4.96 -4.90
N ASP A 204 -16.25 -6.12 -4.89
CA ASP A 204 -16.88 -7.43 -5.08
C ASP A 204 -16.59 -8.32 -3.84
N PRO A 205 -17.62 -8.71 -3.06
CA PRO A 205 -17.44 -9.61 -1.92
C PRO A 205 -16.80 -10.97 -2.27
N GLU A 206 -17.03 -11.47 -3.50
CA GLU A 206 -16.36 -12.70 -3.96
C GLU A 206 -14.86 -12.51 -4.12
N GLY A 207 -14.42 -11.33 -4.55
CA GLY A 207 -13.00 -10.97 -4.62
C GLY A 207 -12.33 -10.92 -3.24
N VAL A 208 -13.06 -10.44 -2.21
CA VAL A 208 -12.58 -10.47 -0.82
C VAL A 208 -12.40 -11.92 -0.35
N ASP A 209 -13.38 -12.81 -0.64
CA ASP A 209 -13.27 -14.23 -0.31
C ASP A 209 -12.13 -14.93 -1.06
N GLU A 210 -11.88 -14.52 -2.29
CA GLU A 210 -10.74 -15.01 -3.06
C GLU A 210 -9.41 -14.67 -2.40
N VAL A 211 -9.21 -13.43 -1.96
CA VAL A 211 -8.04 -12.99 -1.20
C VAL A 211 -7.90 -13.80 0.10
N ARG A 212 -8.99 -13.96 0.86
CA ARG A 212 -9.00 -14.76 2.08
C ARG A 212 -8.54 -16.20 1.83
N ARG A 213 -9.07 -16.85 0.80
CA ARG A 213 -8.76 -18.25 0.49
C ARG A 213 -7.41 -18.44 -0.19
N LYS A 214 -7.11 -17.61 -1.20
CA LYS A 214 -5.93 -17.82 -2.05
C LYS A 214 -4.67 -17.23 -1.44
N PHE A 215 -4.74 -16.05 -0.83
CA PHE A 215 -3.57 -15.43 -0.22
C PHE A 215 -3.40 -15.88 1.24
N PHE A 216 -4.35 -15.52 2.13
CA PHE A 216 -4.22 -15.86 3.54
C PHE A 216 -4.26 -17.37 3.78
N GLY A 217 -5.11 -18.11 3.05
CA GLY A 217 -5.13 -19.57 3.13
C GLY A 217 -3.81 -20.20 2.71
N THR A 218 -3.14 -19.68 1.68
CA THR A 218 -1.82 -20.15 1.23
C THR A 218 -0.74 -19.84 2.27
N LEU A 219 -0.71 -18.60 2.77
CA LEU A 219 0.28 -18.17 3.77
C LEU A 219 0.10 -18.97 5.09
N TYR A 220 -1.15 -19.12 5.54
CA TYR A 220 -1.47 -19.96 6.70
C TYR A 220 -1.04 -21.41 6.53
N ASN A 221 -1.32 -22.03 5.39
CA ASN A 221 -0.91 -23.40 5.11
C ASN A 221 0.63 -23.54 5.05
N THR A 222 1.32 -22.53 4.55
CA THR A 222 2.79 -22.47 4.52
C THR A 222 3.36 -22.39 5.94
N TYR A 223 2.81 -21.50 6.75
CA TYR A 223 3.15 -21.40 8.18
C TYR A 223 2.81 -22.70 8.94
N SER A 224 1.62 -23.25 8.77
CA SER A 224 1.20 -24.48 9.43
C SER A 224 2.09 -25.67 9.08
N PHE A 225 2.53 -25.77 7.83
CA PHE A 225 3.51 -26.76 7.40
C PHE A 225 4.84 -26.57 8.14
N PHE A 226 5.35 -25.33 8.17
CA PHE A 226 6.57 -25.02 8.92
C PHE A 226 6.44 -25.37 10.41
N ALA A 227 5.41 -24.86 11.08
CA ALA A 227 5.19 -25.02 12.51
C ALA A 227 5.03 -26.50 12.91
N LEU A 228 4.28 -27.28 12.11
CA LEU A 228 4.10 -28.70 12.36
C LEU A 228 5.42 -29.45 12.45
N TYR A 229 6.27 -29.29 11.43
CA TYR A 229 7.54 -30.02 11.38
C TYR A 229 8.59 -29.42 12.32
N ALA A 230 8.65 -28.09 12.45
CA ALA A 230 9.54 -27.43 13.40
C ALA A 230 9.32 -27.88 14.84
N ASN A 231 8.05 -28.00 15.27
CA ASN A 231 7.70 -28.49 16.59
C ASN A 231 8.05 -29.97 16.78
N VAL A 232 7.81 -30.83 15.77
CA VAL A 232 8.15 -32.27 15.84
C VAL A 232 9.66 -32.48 15.92
N ASP A 233 10.42 -31.70 15.18
CA ASP A 233 11.88 -31.84 15.11
C ASP A 233 12.63 -31.00 16.17
N GLY A 234 11.91 -30.18 16.98
CA GLY A 234 12.51 -29.30 17.98
C GLY A 234 13.42 -28.25 17.36
N PHE A 235 13.03 -27.70 16.19
CA PHE A 235 13.79 -26.64 15.56
C PHE A 235 13.61 -25.33 16.31
N GLU A 236 14.72 -24.70 16.68
CA GLU A 236 14.77 -23.36 17.27
C GLU A 236 15.56 -22.42 16.36
N PRO A 237 14.96 -21.28 15.97
CA PRO A 237 15.65 -20.30 15.14
C PRO A 237 16.92 -19.77 15.82
N GLY A 238 18.00 -19.62 15.07
CA GLY A 238 19.24 -18.98 15.55
C GLY A 238 20.21 -19.86 16.32
N GLN A 239 19.85 -21.09 16.73
CA GLN A 239 20.73 -21.97 17.50
C GLN A 239 22.00 -22.39 16.76
N GLN A 240 21.90 -22.70 15.47
CA GLN A 240 23.02 -23.13 14.65
C GLN A 240 22.72 -22.75 13.20
N GLN A 241 23.31 -21.67 12.74
CA GLN A 241 23.06 -21.15 11.39
C GLN A 241 23.94 -21.83 10.36
N ILE A 242 23.34 -22.20 9.24
CA ILE A 242 24.05 -22.70 8.06
C ILE A 242 24.51 -21.49 7.25
N ASP A 243 25.82 -21.40 7.01
CA ASP A 243 26.41 -20.39 6.15
C ASP A 243 25.69 -20.32 4.79
N PHE A 244 25.36 -19.12 4.33
CA PHE A 244 24.63 -18.90 3.08
C PHE A 244 25.29 -19.61 1.89
N ALA A 245 26.64 -19.55 1.78
CA ALA A 245 27.39 -20.18 0.69
C ALA A 245 27.27 -21.72 0.69
N LYS A 246 26.97 -22.33 1.84
CA LYS A 246 26.81 -23.80 1.97
C LYS A 246 25.37 -24.26 1.77
N ARG A 247 24.41 -23.33 1.70
CA ARG A 247 23.01 -23.67 1.47
C ARG A 247 22.80 -24.22 0.07
N PRO A 248 21.89 -25.17 -0.13
CA PRO A 248 21.45 -25.61 -1.46
C PRO A 248 21.03 -24.44 -2.34
N GLU A 249 21.20 -24.60 -3.64
CA GLU A 249 20.87 -23.55 -4.63
C GLU A 249 19.43 -23.08 -4.50
N ILE A 250 18.48 -23.97 -4.22
CA ILE A 250 17.07 -23.62 -4.05
C ILE A 250 16.80 -22.73 -2.82
N ASP A 251 17.58 -22.88 -1.74
CA ASP A 251 17.50 -22.03 -0.55
C ASP A 251 18.10 -20.65 -0.84
N ARG A 252 19.24 -20.61 -1.54
CA ARG A 252 19.86 -19.34 -1.98
C ARG A 252 18.96 -18.59 -2.95
N TRP A 253 18.30 -19.30 -3.86
CA TRP A 253 17.33 -18.72 -4.78
C TRP A 253 16.18 -18.03 -4.07
N ILE A 254 15.47 -18.70 -3.15
CA ILE A 254 14.31 -18.08 -2.48
C ILE A 254 14.72 -16.91 -1.58
N LEU A 255 15.92 -16.96 -0.97
CA LEU A 255 16.47 -15.84 -0.20
C LEU A 255 16.88 -14.67 -1.11
N SER A 256 17.38 -14.94 -2.31
CA SER A 256 17.61 -13.90 -3.33
C SER A 256 16.29 -13.24 -3.72
N CYS A 257 15.28 -14.03 -4.08
CA CYS A 257 13.94 -13.52 -4.40
C CYS A 257 13.34 -12.70 -3.24
N LEU A 258 13.54 -13.12 -2.00
CA LEU A 258 13.09 -12.40 -0.82
C LEU A 258 13.75 -11.01 -0.70
N ASN A 259 15.06 -10.92 -0.91
CA ASN A 259 15.77 -9.64 -0.87
C ASN A 259 15.40 -8.74 -2.06
N THR A 260 15.20 -9.30 -3.23
CA THR A 260 14.63 -8.60 -4.39
C THR A 260 13.21 -8.11 -4.11
N LEU A 261 12.39 -8.89 -3.41
CA LEU A 261 11.05 -8.48 -2.97
C LEU A 261 11.12 -7.29 -2.03
N ILE A 262 11.94 -7.35 -0.97
CA ILE A 262 12.11 -6.25 -0.01
C ILE A 262 12.46 -4.96 -0.75
N LYS A 263 13.45 -5.01 -1.64
CA LYS A 263 13.89 -3.86 -2.43
C LYS A 263 12.76 -3.28 -3.30
N LYS A 264 12.02 -4.13 -4.00
CA LYS A 264 10.91 -3.70 -4.86
C LYS A 264 9.73 -3.16 -4.06
N VAL A 265 9.34 -3.82 -2.97
CA VAL A 265 8.24 -3.37 -2.11
C VAL A 265 8.58 -2.03 -1.47
N THR A 266 9.80 -1.86 -0.96
CA THR A 266 10.25 -0.58 -0.41
C THR A 266 10.17 0.52 -1.47
N ALA A 267 10.68 0.28 -2.69
CA ALA A 267 10.64 1.27 -3.76
C ALA A 267 9.20 1.66 -4.17
N GLU A 268 8.27 0.70 -4.22
CA GLU A 268 6.87 1.00 -4.53
C GLU A 268 6.18 1.78 -3.39
N LEU A 269 6.46 1.46 -2.12
CA LEU A 269 5.93 2.21 -0.98
C LEU A 269 6.51 3.63 -0.91
N GLU A 270 7.80 3.80 -1.16
CA GLU A 270 8.44 5.13 -1.26
C GLU A 270 7.83 5.97 -2.41
N ASN A 271 7.35 5.31 -3.45
CA ASN A 271 6.65 5.94 -4.57
C ASN A 271 5.13 6.06 -4.34
N TYR A 272 4.65 5.80 -3.12
CA TYR A 272 3.23 5.84 -2.73
C TYR A 272 2.32 4.92 -3.57
N ASP A 273 2.85 3.76 -4.03
CA ASP A 273 2.08 2.74 -4.77
C ASP A 273 1.88 1.47 -3.93
N PRO A 274 0.94 1.49 -2.96
CA PRO A 274 0.67 0.32 -2.13
C PRO A 274 0.08 -0.84 -2.93
N THR A 275 -0.57 -0.57 -4.05
CA THR A 275 -1.19 -1.61 -4.88
C THR A 275 -0.14 -2.51 -5.50
N ARG A 276 0.91 -1.94 -6.08
CA ARG A 276 2.02 -2.74 -6.63
C ARG A 276 2.79 -3.44 -5.53
N ALA A 277 3.07 -2.74 -4.43
CA ALA A 277 3.74 -3.33 -3.27
C ALA A 277 2.99 -4.58 -2.75
N GLY A 278 1.69 -4.49 -2.52
CA GLY A 278 0.88 -5.61 -2.06
C GLY A 278 0.80 -6.77 -3.07
N ARG A 279 0.73 -6.47 -4.38
CA ARG A 279 0.77 -7.50 -5.44
C ARG A 279 2.11 -8.22 -5.54
N LEU A 280 3.23 -7.54 -5.26
CA LEU A 280 4.55 -8.19 -5.20
C LEU A 280 4.62 -9.18 -4.04
N ILE A 281 4.10 -8.81 -2.87
CA ILE A 281 4.04 -9.72 -1.70
C ILE A 281 3.15 -10.93 -2.02
N ASP A 282 1.97 -10.71 -2.61
CA ASP A 282 1.06 -11.80 -3.02
C ASP A 282 1.73 -12.77 -4.00
N ALA A 283 2.39 -12.24 -5.02
CA ALA A 283 3.09 -13.04 -6.02
C ALA A 283 4.20 -13.89 -5.39
N PHE A 284 5.02 -13.31 -4.51
CA PHE A 284 6.09 -14.04 -3.82
C PHE A 284 5.53 -15.17 -2.96
N VAL A 285 4.52 -14.89 -2.12
CA VAL A 285 3.93 -15.90 -1.22
C VAL A 285 3.31 -17.05 -1.99
N ASN A 286 2.53 -16.73 -3.02
CA ASN A 286 1.82 -17.76 -3.79
C ASN A 286 2.73 -18.51 -4.76
N ASN A 287 3.51 -17.79 -5.58
CA ASN A 287 4.24 -18.41 -6.68
C ASN A 287 5.57 -18.98 -6.23
N ASP A 288 6.39 -18.17 -5.53
CA ASP A 288 7.76 -18.52 -5.22
C ASP A 288 7.84 -19.36 -3.93
N LEU A 289 7.25 -18.85 -2.84
CA LEU A 289 7.37 -19.50 -1.53
C LEU A 289 6.55 -20.78 -1.45
N SER A 290 5.23 -20.71 -1.63
CA SER A 290 4.34 -21.87 -1.42
C SER A 290 4.37 -22.85 -2.58
N ASN A 291 4.04 -22.38 -3.80
CA ASN A 291 3.87 -23.25 -4.97
C ASN A 291 5.17 -23.73 -5.60
N TRP A 292 6.31 -23.16 -5.21
CA TRP A 292 7.60 -23.58 -5.72
C TRP A 292 8.52 -24.05 -4.59
N TYR A 293 9.00 -23.16 -3.73
CA TYR A 293 9.96 -23.52 -2.69
C TYR A 293 9.45 -24.62 -1.74
N VAL A 294 8.33 -24.39 -1.07
CA VAL A 294 7.80 -25.37 -0.11
C VAL A 294 7.43 -26.69 -0.80
N ARG A 295 6.75 -26.61 -1.94
CA ARG A 295 6.32 -27.79 -2.68
C ARG A 295 7.48 -28.68 -3.11
N LEU A 296 8.58 -28.11 -3.60
CA LEU A 296 9.77 -28.84 -4.05
C LEU A 296 10.56 -29.43 -2.88
N ASN A 297 10.54 -28.78 -1.72
CA ASN A 297 11.38 -29.12 -0.59
C ASN A 297 10.68 -29.96 0.50
N ARG A 298 9.40 -30.33 0.33
CA ARG A 298 8.64 -31.09 1.37
C ARG A 298 9.39 -32.31 1.90
N LYS A 299 10.09 -33.05 1.03
CA LYS A 299 10.84 -34.26 1.41
C LYS A 299 12.00 -33.97 2.37
N ARG A 300 12.58 -32.78 2.36
CA ARG A 300 13.66 -32.35 3.26
C ARG A 300 13.19 -32.26 4.71
N PHE A 301 11.90 -31.92 4.92
CA PHE A 301 11.29 -31.83 6.24
C PHE A 301 10.85 -33.19 6.81
N TRP A 302 10.68 -34.22 5.98
CA TRP A 302 10.16 -35.53 6.40
C TRP A 302 11.21 -36.48 7.00
N GLY A 303 12.51 -36.21 6.84
CA GLY A 303 13.58 -37.01 7.39
C GLY A 303 13.56 -37.02 8.92
N LYS A 304 14.03 -38.14 9.55
CA LYS A 304 14.06 -38.25 11.01
C LYS A 304 15.19 -37.48 11.68
N GLU A 305 16.32 -37.32 10.96
CA GLU A 305 17.53 -36.68 11.50
C GLU A 305 17.63 -35.25 11.06
N MET A 306 18.10 -34.39 11.97
CA MET A 306 18.37 -32.96 11.67
C MET A 306 19.72 -32.86 10.98
N SER A 307 19.73 -33.06 9.66
CA SER A 307 20.90 -32.80 8.81
C SER A 307 21.08 -31.30 8.53
N ASP A 308 22.28 -30.91 8.07
CA ASP A 308 22.56 -29.52 7.65
C ASP A 308 21.61 -29.09 6.52
N ASP A 309 21.27 -29.98 5.59
CA ASP A 309 20.31 -29.72 4.52
C ASP A 309 18.89 -29.44 5.07
N LYS A 310 18.43 -30.26 6.01
CA LYS A 310 17.13 -30.06 6.66
C LYS A 310 17.11 -28.78 7.49
N ARG A 311 18.17 -28.50 8.23
CA ARG A 311 18.34 -27.26 9.00
C ARG A 311 18.32 -26.04 8.08
N SER A 312 19.06 -26.06 6.98
CA SER A 312 19.04 -25.02 5.98
C SER A 312 17.62 -24.75 5.45
N ALA A 313 16.82 -25.80 5.21
CA ALA A 313 15.43 -25.64 4.78
C ALA A 313 14.57 -24.95 5.85
N TYR A 314 14.71 -25.32 7.14
CA TYR A 314 13.99 -24.66 8.23
C TYR A 314 14.38 -23.19 8.38
N GLU A 315 15.66 -22.87 8.44
CA GLU A 315 16.15 -21.50 8.56
C GLU A 315 15.68 -20.61 7.40
N THR A 316 15.73 -21.16 6.19
CA THR A 316 15.29 -20.45 4.99
C THR A 316 13.79 -20.16 5.02
N LEU A 317 12.97 -21.15 5.35
CA LEU A 317 11.52 -20.98 5.42
C LEU A 317 11.12 -20.06 6.58
N TYR A 318 11.76 -20.18 7.74
CA TYR A 318 11.60 -19.27 8.87
C TYR A 318 11.90 -17.82 8.47
N THR A 319 13.04 -17.59 7.83
CA THR A 319 13.45 -16.26 7.37
C THR A 319 12.42 -15.67 6.40
N CYS A 320 11.90 -16.48 5.46
CA CYS A 320 10.87 -16.03 4.53
C CYS A 320 9.57 -15.65 5.25
N LEU A 321 9.07 -16.49 6.16
CA LEU A 321 7.84 -16.23 6.89
C LEU A 321 7.95 -15.01 7.81
N MET A 322 9.05 -14.89 8.54
CA MET A 322 9.32 -13.75 9.42
C MET A 322 9.40 -12.44 8.63
N THR A 323 10.09 -12.45 7.49
CA THR A 323 10.21 -11.26 6.63
C THR A 323 8.87 -10.91 6.00
N VAL A 324 8.10 -11.89 5.51
CA VAL A 324 6.76 -11.67 4.96
C VAL A 324 5.83 -11.08 6.01
N SER A 325 5.88 -11.52 7.28
CA SER A 325 5.06 -10.93 8.33
C SER A 325 5.32 -9.42 8.51
N ARG A 326 6.59 -9.01 8.44
CA ARG A 326 6.97 -7.59 8.52
C ARG A 326 6.57 -6.79 7.28
N LEU A 327 6.81 -7.32 6.07
CA LEU A 327 6.41 -6.66 4.81
C LEU A 327 4.90 -6.49 4.70
N LEU A 328 4.14 -7.45 5.21
CA LEU A 328 2.68 -7.47 5.13
C LEU A 328 2.00 -6.60 6.20
N ALA A 329 2.70 -6.21 7.26
CA ALA A 329 2.13 -5.50 8.41
C ALA A 329 1.34 -4.21 8.04
N PRO A 330 1.77 -3.36 7.10
CA PRO A 330 0.98 -2.20 6.69
C PRO A 330 -0.35 -2.55 5.99
N PHE A 331 -0.42 -3.72 5.36
CA PHE A 331 -1.58 -4.18 4.58
C PHE A 331 -2.57 -4.98 5.44
N ALA A 332 -2.03 -5.93 6.21
CA ALA A 332 -2.77 -6.91 6.99
C ALA A 332 -2.26 -6.95 8.45
N PRO A 333 -2.53 -5.89 9.24
CA PRO A 333 -1.88 -5.66 10.53
C PRO A 333 -2.14 -6.76 11.55
N PHE A 334 -3.34 -7.35 11.58
CA PHE A 334 -3.71 -8.34 12.60
C PHE A 334 -3.08 -9.71 12.33
N TYR A 335 -3.17 -10.20 11.10
CA TYR A 335 -2.58 -11.49 10.73
C TYR A 335 -1.05 -11.44 10.77
N SER A 336 -0.47 -10.34 10.33
CA SER A 336 0.97 -10.12 10.37
C SER A 336 1.52 -10.16 11.80
N ASP A 337 0.83 -9.52 12.73
CA ASP A 337 1.21 -9.50 14.14
C ASP A 337 1.07 -10.88 14.78
N GLN A 338 -0.01 -11.61 14.48
CA GLN A 338 -0.18 -12.97 14.93
C GLN A 338 0.92 -13.89 14.39
N LEU A 339 1.20 -13.84 13.08
CA LEU A 339 2.25 -14.64 12.45
C LEU A 339 3.64 -14.32 13.02
N TYR A 340 3.94 -13.05 13.23
CA TYR A 340 5.19 -12.58 13.81
C TYR A 340 5.41 -13.15 15.23
N ARG A 341 4.38 -13.07 16.08
CA ARG A 341 4.43 -13.61 17.45
C ARG A 341 4.52 -15.13 17.47
N ASP A 342 3.76 -15.81 16.62
CA ASP A 342 3.79 -17.26 16.50
C ASP A 342 5.17 -17.78 16.04
N LEU A 343 5.91 -16.99 15.27
CA LEU A 343 7.29 -17.27 14.86
C LEU A 343 8.35 -16.89 15.92
N GLY A 344 7.93 -16.35 17.06
CA GLY A 344 8.85 -15.94 18.13
C GLY A 344 9.60 -14.63 17.83
N GLY A 345 8.92 -13.67 17.25
CA GLY A 345 9.48 -12.33 17.02
C GLY A 345 10.02 -11.67 18.27
N GLU A 346 11.08 -10.88 18.15
CA GLU A 346 11.81 -10.28 19.29
C GLU A 346 11.03 -9.18 20.02
N LYS A 347 10.08 -8.54 19.34
CA LYS A 347 9.26 -7.47 19.91
C LYS A 347 7.88 -7.98 20.29
N ASP A 348 7.19 -7.27 21.17
CA ASP A 348 5.82 -7.58 21.59
C ASP A 348 4.80 -7.55 20.44
N SER A 349 5.15 -6.85 19.36
CA SER A 349 4.34 -6.73 18.16
C SER A 349 5.21 -6.46 16.93
N VAL A 350 4.77 -6.96 15.77
CA VAL A 350 5.39 -6.65 14.48
C VAL A 350 5.41 -5.14 14.19
N HIS A 351 4.46 -4.40 14.75
CA HIS A 351 4.34 -2.95 14.57
C HIS A 351 5.38 -2.14 15.36
N LEU A 352 6.09 -2.79 16.29
CA LEU A 352 7.20 -2.21 17.07
C LEU A 352 8.57 -2.61 16.49
N ASP A 353 8.57 -3.46 15.49
CA ASP A 353 9.79 -3.94 14.84
C ASP A 353 10.15 -3.07 13.61
N ALA A 354 11.42 -3.13 13.21
CA ALA A 354 11.88 -2.43 12.03
C ALA A 354 11.34 -3.04 10.74
N TYR A 355 11.00 -2.18 9.77
CA TYR A 355 10.66 -2.65 8.43
C TYR A 355 11.87 -3.33 7.78
N PRO A 356 11.70 -4.42 7.02
CA PRO A 356 12.82 -5.17 6.46
C PRO A 356 13.69 -4.34 5.53
N THR A 357 15.00 -4.52 5.65
CA THR A 357 15.98 -3.94 4.72
C THR A 357 16.60 -5.06 3.88
N ALA A 358 16.74 -4.83 2.58
CA ALA A 358 17.34 -5.80 1.67
C ALA A 358 18.84 -5.93 1.90
N ASP A 359 19.33 -7.16 1.96
CA ASP A 359 20.76 -7.45 1.83
C ASP A 359 21.07 -7.70 0.35
N GLU A 360 21.66 -6.70 -0.30
CA GLU A 360 21.98 -6.77 -1.73
C GLU A 360 23.04 -7.84 -2.06
N ALA A 361 23.86 -8.24 -1.07
CA ALA A 361 24.86 -9.29 -1.27
C ALA A 361 24.23 -10.67 -1.45
N LEU A 362 22.98 -10.86 -1.04
CA LEU A 362 22.24 -12.11 -1.23
C LEU A 362 21.46 -12.17 -2.54
N ILE A 363 21.41 -11.09 -3.32
CA ILE A 363 20.69 -11.03 -4.59
C ILE A 363 21.55 -11.62 -5.71
N ASP A 364 21.06 -12.71 -6.32
CA ASP A 364 21.65 -13.37 -7.49
C ASP A 364 20.63 -13.33 -8.65
N ALA A 365 20.73 -12.29 -9.47
CA ALA A 365 19.81 -12.05 -10.57
C ALA A 365 19.86 -13.15 -11.66
N ASP A 366 21.03 -13.81 -11.87
CA ASP A 366 21.16 -14.91 -12.81
C ASP A 366 20.44 -16.17 -12.29
N LEU A 367 20.54 -16.43 -11.00
CA LEU A 367 19.83 -17.52 -10.34
C LEU A 367 18.31 -17.29 -10.35
N GLU A 368 17.85 -16.07 -10.07
CA GLU A 368 16.43 -15.71 -10.16
C GLU A 368 15.90 -15.92 -11.58
N ALA A 369 16.63 -15.45 -12.60
CA ALA A 369 16.23 -15.58 -14.00
C ALA A 369 16.16 -17.06 -14.45
N ARG A 370 17.11 -17.91 -14.01
CA ARG A 370 17.08 -19.35 -14.29
C ARG A 370 15.86 -20.04 -13.70
N MET A 371 15.56 -19.74 -12.45
CA MET A 371 14.41 -20.34 -11.77
C MET A 371 13.07 -19.80 -12.28
N GLU A 372 12.98 -18.52 -12.64
CA GLU A 372 11.81 -17.97 -13.32
C GLU A 372 11.55 -18.70 -14.64
N MET A 373 12.61 -18.98 -15.40
CA MET A 373 12.51 -19.79 -16.64
C MET A 373 11.99 -21.20 -16.35
N ALA A 374 12.47 -21.85 -15.28
CA ALA A 374 11.98 -23.16 -14.87
C ALA A 374 10.49 -23.13 -14.50
N GLN A 375 10.06 -22.12 -13.73
CA GLN A 375 8.65 -21.92 -13.37
C GLN A 375 7.77 -21.71 -14.60
N GLN A 376 8.17 -20.83 -15.52
CA GLN A 376 7.45 -20.53 -16.75
C GLN A 376 7.30 -21.78 -17.65
N ILE A 377 8.38 -22.50 -17.88
CA ILE A 377 8.36 -23.72 -18.72
C ILE A 377 7.48 -24.79 -18.06
N THR A 378 7.66 -25.02 -16.77
CA THR A 378 6.84 -25.99 -16.02
C THR A 378 5.35 -25.65 -16.12
N SER A 379 5.00 -24.39 -15.91
CA SER A 379 3.62 -23.91 -16.00
C SER A 379 3.03 -24.13 -17.42
N MET A 380 3.79 -23.79 -18.46
CA MET A 380 3.37 -23.99 -19.85
C MET A 380 3.17 -25.47 -20.16
N VAL A 381 4.10 -26.35 -19.80
CA VAL A 381 3.99 -27.79 -20.05
C VAL A 381 2.80 -28.40 -19.30
N LEU A 382 2.60 -28.02 -18.04
CA LEU A 382 1.44 -28.48 -17.26
C LEU A 382 0.10 -27.97 -17.83
N ALA A 383 0.08 -26.76 -18.39
CA ALA A 383 -1.09 -26.22 -19.09
C ALA A 383 -1.37 -27.01 -20.39
N LEU A 384 -0.35 -27.32 -21.16
CA LEU A 384 -0.47 -28.16 -22.36
C LEU A 384 -0.96 -29.58 -22.02
N ARG A 385 -0.42 -30.22 -20.98
CA ARG A 385 -0.91 -31.51 -20.50
C ARG A 385 -2.40 -31.47 -20.13
N ARG A 386 -2.83 -30.40 -19.44
CA ARG A 386 -4.22 -30.19 -19.05
C ARG A 386 -5.12 -30.05 -20.28
N LYS A 387 -4.68 -29.27 -21.28
CA LYS A 387 -5.42 -29.04 -22.53
C LYS A 387 -5.70 -30.34 -23.29
N VAL A 388 -4.75 -31.28 -23.29
CA VAL A 388 -4.87 -32.60 -23.95
C VAL A 388 -5.24 -33.73 -22.98
N ASN A 389 -5.62 -33.38 -21.74
CA ASN A 389 -6.04 -34.33 -20.70
C ASN A 389 -5.02 -35.44 -20.34
N ILE A 390 -3.72 -35.15 -20.44
CA ILE A 390 -2.65 -36.08 -20.03
C ILE A 390 -2.27 -35.76 -18.58
N LYS A 391 -2.45 -36.70 -17.67
CA LYS A 391 -2.11 -36.52 -16.25
C LYS A 391 -0.59 -36.46 -16.06
N VAL A 392 -0.13 -35.65 -15.08
CA VAL A 392 1.31 -35.47 -14.79
C VAL A 392 1.98 -36.81 -14.42
N ARG A 393 1.29 -37.71 -13.74
CA ARG A 393 1.78 -39.04 -13.39
C ARG A 393 2.10 -39.93 -14.62
N GLN A 394 1.58 -39.61 -15.79
CA GLN A 394 1.94 -40.31 -17.03
C GLN A 394 3.23 -39.70 -17.60
N PRO A 395 4.34 -40.43 -17.67
CA PRO A 395 5.58 -39.91 -18.22
C PRO A 395 5.43 -39.67 -19.74
N LEU A 396 6.08 -38.62 -20.23
CA LEU A 396 6.23 -38.33 -21.64
C LEU A 396 7.70 -38.49 -22.07
N GLN A 397 7.93 -38.76 -23.33
CA GLN A 397 9.32 -38.99 -23.83
C GLN A 397 10.10 -37.66 -23.86
N SER A 398 9.57 -36.63 -24.50
CA SER A 398 10.30 -35.39 -24.64
C SER A 398 9.41 -34.15 -24.68
N ILE A 399 9.98 -33.02 -24.30
CA ILE A 399 9.49 -31.68 -24.59
C ILE A 399 10.42 -30.95 -25.55
N MET A 400 9.84 -30.13 -26.41
CA MET A 400 10.59 -29.30 -27.37
C MET A 400 10.42 -27.82 -26.99
N ILE A 401 11.55 -27.13 -26.83
CA ILE A 401 11.54 -25.73 -26.37
C ILE A 401 12.32 -24.88 -27.38
N PRO A 402 11.67 -23.86 -27.99
CA PRO A 402 12.39 -22.84 -28.74
C PRO A 402 13.11 -21.91 -27.77
N ALA A 403 14.40 -21.70 -27.92
CA ALA A 403 15.18 -20.88 -27.01
C ALA A 403 16.34 -20.16 -27.72
N THR A 404 16.61 -18.93 -27.30
CA THR A 404 17.84 -18.21 -27.67
C THR A 404 19.06 -18.84 -27.00
N ALA A 405 20.26 -18.46 -27.40
CA ALA A 405 21.50 -18.98 -26.81
C ALA A 405 21.58 -18.71 -25.29
N GLU A 406 21.16 -17.54 -24.84
CA GLU A 406 21.12 -17.18 -23.42
C GLU A 406 20.07 -18.01 -22.66
N GLN A 407 18.88 -18.14 -23.22
CA GLN A 407 17.81 -18.96 -22.62
C GLN A 407 18.21 -20.43 -22.53
N LYS A 408 18.92 -20.97 -23.56
CA LYS A 408 19.45 -22.33 -23.50
C LYS A 408 20.38 -22.54 -22.32
N ARG A 409 21.28 -21.60 -22.04
CA ARG A 409 22.18 -21.66 -20.87
C ARG A 409 21.40 -21.74 -19.55
N HIS A 410 20.41 -20.88 -19.37
CA HIS A 410 19.57 -20.88 -18.16
C HIS A 410 18.75 -22.17 -18.04
N ILE A 411 18.13 -22.63 -19.13
CA ILE A 411 17.32 -23.86 -19.14
C ILE A 411 18.16 -25.10 -18.86
N GLU A 412 19.36 -25.23 -19.45
CA GLU A 412 20.26 -26.36 -19.18
C GLU A 412 20.66 -26.42 -17.70
N ALA A 413 20.91 -25.29 -17.05
CA ALA A 413 21.26 -25.25 -15.62
C ALA A 413 20.15 -25.75 -14.68
N VAL A 414 18.89 -25.66 -15.09
CA VAL A 414 17.71 -26.09 -14.31
C VAL A 414 16.93 -27.23 -14.99
N LYS A 415 17.54 -27.90 -15.95
CA LYS A 415 16.92 -28.94 -16.78
C LYS A 415 16.30 -30.07 -15.97
N ASP A 416 17.06 -30.63 -15.05
CA ASP A 416 16.60 -31.75 -14.21
C ASP A 416 15.40 -31.37 -13.35
N LEU A 417 15.39 -30.15 -12.84
CA LEU A 417 14.25 -29.63 -12.09
C LEU A 417 13.00 -29.57 -12.96
N ILE A 418 13.11 -29.01 -14.18
CA ILE A 418 11.98 -28.95 -15.14
C ILE A 418 11.49 -30.35 -15.47
N LEU A 419 12.38 -31.26 -15.87
CA LEU A 419 12.03 -32.60 -16.28
C LEU A 419 11.31 -33.39 -15.17
N ASN A 420 11.79 -33.27 -13.93
CA ASN A 420 11.16 -33.90 -12.76
C ASN A 420 9.78 -33.32 -12.51
N GLU A 421 9.61 -32.00 -12.57
CA GLU A 421 8.33 -31.34 -12.28
C GLU A 421 7.24 -31.66 -13.30
N VAL A 422 7.61 -31.77 -14.57
CA VAL A 422 6.65 -32.07 -15.64
C VAL A 422 6.56 -33.55 -15.99
N ASN A 423 7.36 -34.40 -15.33
CA ASN A 423 7.46 -35.85 -15.59
C ASN A 423 7.71 -36.16 -17.07
N VAL A 424 8.81 -35.64 -17.59
CA VAL A 424 9.28 -35.85 -18.96
C VAL A 424 10.72 -36.34 -18.93
N LYS A 425 11.10 -37.22 -19.84
CA LYS A 425 12.43 -37.85 -19.83
C LYS A 425 13.51 -36.99 -20.47
N GLU A 426 13.15 -36.20 -21.49
CA GLU A 426 14.11 -35.44 -22.31
C GLU A 426 13.60 -34.03 -22.60
N LEU A 427 14.57 -33.10 -22.69
CA LEU A 427 14.32 -31.74 -23.13
C LEU A 427 15.17 -31.47 -24.35
N ASN A 428 14.53 -31.11 -25.46
CA ASN A 428 15.17 -30.84 -26.73
C ASN A 428 14.93 -29.37 -27.14
N PHE A 429 16.02 -28.71 -27.56
CA PHE A 429 15.88 -27.38 -28.12
C PHE A 429 15.59 -27.46 -29.60
N VAL A 430 14.70 -26.60 -30.07
CA VAL A 430 14.35 -26.50 -31.49
C VAL A 430 14.63 -25.08 -31.98
N GLU A 431 15.11 -24.99 -33.23
CA GLU A 431 15.26 -23.69 -33.87
C GLU A 431 13.88 -23.16 -34.26
N GLY A 432 13.54 -21.95 -33.81
CA GLY A 432 12.16 -21.43 -33.73
C GLY A 432 11.43 -21.19 -35.05
N ALA A 433 12.04 -21.36 -36.21
CA ALA A 433 11.53 -20.90 -37.52
C ALA A 433 10.43 -21.76 -38.16
N GLY A 434 10.00 -22.88 -37.58
CA GLY A 434 9.05 -23.77 -38.29
C GLY A 434 7.92 -24.37 -37.44
N ILE A 435 8.03 -24.35 -36.12
CA ILE A 435 7.10 -25.09 -35.24
C ILE A 435 6.10 -24.17 -34.50
N LEU A 436 6.47 -22.91 -34.26
CA LEU A 436 5.63 -21.96 -33.57
C LEU A 436 5.13 -20.87 -34.53
N VAL A 437 3.83 -20.78 -34.68
CA VAL A 437 3.19 -19.66 -35.37
C VAL A 437 2.87 -18.58 -34.32
N LYS A 438 3.66 -17.52 -34.34
CA LYS A 438 3.41 -16.35 -33.48
C LYS A 438 2.15 -15.62 -33.94
N LYS A 439 1.32 -15.19 -33.01
CA LYS A 439 0.14 -14.34 -33.29
C LYS A 439 0.22 -13.08 -32.43
N VAL A 440 -0.04 -11.94 -33.04
CA VAL A 440 -0.10 -10.67 -32.34
C VAL A 440 -1.55 -10.35 -32.02
N LYS A 441 -1.83 -9.99 -30.76
CA LYS A 441 -3.13 -9.46 -30.34
C LYS A 441 -2.96 -8.06 -29.78
N CYS A 442 -3.82 -7.15 -30.18
CA CYS A 442 -3.83 -5.81 -29.63
C CYS A 442 -4.31 -5.81 -28.18
N ASN A 443 -3.60 -5.10 -27.30
CA ASN A 443 -4.09 -4.82 -25.97
C ASN A 443 -5.15 -3.70 -26.05
N PHE A 444 -6.42 -4.07 -26.06
CA PHE A 444 -7.53 -3.14 -26.15
C PHE A 444 -7.61 -2.14 -25.00
N ARG A 445 -7.13 -2.51 -23.82
CA ARG A 445 -7.14 -1.64 -22.64
C ARG A 445 -6.21 -0.43 -22.81
N THR A 446 -5.02 -0.64 -23.35
CA THR A 446 -4.01 0.41 -23.54
C THR A 446 -4.18 1.11 -24.89
N MET A 447 -4.42 0.34 -25.96
CA MET A 447 -4.51 0.87 -27.32
C MET A 447 -5.90 1.48 -27.62
N GLY A 448 -6.95 1.02 -26.96
CA GLY A 448 -8.31 1.55 -27.13
C GLY A 448 -8.41 3.04 -26.80
N LYS A 449 -7.70 3.49 -25.76
CA LYS A 449 -7.63 4.92 -25.38
C LYS A 449 -6.92 5.77 -26.46
N LYS A 450 -5.94 5.20 -27.18
CA LYS A 450 -5.17 5.90 -28.23
C LYS A 450 -5.84 5.91 -29.59
N PHE A 451 -6.47 4.81 -29.98
CA PHE A 451 -6.98 4.60 -31.35
C PHE A 451 -8.50 4.71 -31.47
N GLY A 452 -9.26 4.67 -30.37
CA GLY A 452 -10.71 4.88 -30.36
C GLY A 452 -11.45 4.10 -31.45
N LYS A 453 -12.14 4.80 -32.34
CA LYS A 453 -12.92 4.19 -33.45
C LYS A 453 -12.06 3.41 -34.46
N LEU A 454 -10.76 3.72 -34.56
CA LEU A 454 -9.83 3.03 -35.49
C LEU A 454 -9.34 1.68 -34.94
N MET A 455 -9.65 1.37 -33.69
CA MET A 455 -9.13 0.17 -33.01
C MET A 455 -9.49 -1.14 -33.75
N LYS A 456 -10.66 -1.23 -34.37
CA LYS A 456 -11.05 -2.42 -35.15
C LYS A 456 -10.13 -2.64 -36.36
N GLY A 457 -9.78 -1.56 -37.09
CA GLY A 457 -8.88 -1.61 -38.23
C GLY A 457 -7.46 -1.98 -37.81
N VAL A 458 -6.95 -1.40 -36.71
CA VAL A 458 -5.65 -1.70 -36.13
C VAL A 458 -5.59 -3.17 -35.71
N ALA A 459 -6.60 -3.68 -35.02
CA ALA A 459 -6.64 -5.08 -34.59
C ALA A 459 -6.68 -6.06 -35.77
N ALA A 460 -7.38 -5.72 -36.85
CA ALA A 460 -7.42 -6.54 -38.08
C ALA A 460 -6.06 -6.56 -38.77
N GLN A 461 -5.38 -5.43 -38.90
CA GLN A 461 -4.02 -5.36 -39.46
C GLN A 461 -3.00 -6.12 -38.61
N MET A 462 -3.04 -5.96 -37.31
CA MET A 462 -2.13 -6.67 -36.39
C MET A 462 -2.33 -8.18 -36.40
N SER A 463 -3.56 -8.66 -36.54
CA SER A 463 -3.85 -10.10 -36.63
C SER A 463 -3.43 -10.74 -37.97
N GLY A 464 -3.22 -9.94 -39.01
CA GLY A 464 -2.79 -10.35 -40.35
C GLY A 464 -1.29 -10.28 -40.59
N LEU A 465 -0.47 -9.92 -39.57
CA LEU A 465 0.99 -9.82 -39.72
C LEU A 465 1.64 -11.17 -40.02
N SER A 466 2.60 -11.17 -40.95
CA SER A 466 3.45 -12.33 -41.21
C SER A 466 4.43 -12.61 -40.08
N GLN A 467 5.00 -13.82 -40.02
CA GLN A 467 6.00 -14.19 -39.01
C GLN A 467 7.25 -13.29 -39.07
N GLU A 468 7.66 -12.85 -40.24
CA GLU A 468 8.76 -11.91 -40.43
C GLU A 468 8.44 -10.53 -39.89
N GLN A 469 7.23 -10.04 -40.16
CA GLN A 469 6.78 -8.76 -39.64
C GLN A 469 6.63 -8.76 -38.11
N ILE A 470 6.23 -9.89 -37.51
CA ILE A 470 6.17 -10.08 -36.07
C ILE A 470 7.58 -10.07 -35.46
N ALA A 471 8.53 -10.77 -36.09
CA ALA A 471 9.94 -10.78 -35.66
C ALA A 471 10.57 -9.37 -35.73
N ASP A 472 10.24 -8.60 -36.77
CA ASP A 472 10.70 -7.21 -36.93
C ASP A 472 10.16 -6.29 -35.81
N LEU A 473 8.89 -6.47 -35.42
CA LEU A 473 8.27 -5.72 -34.31
C LEU A 473 8.93 -6.05 -32.96
N GLU A 474 9.25 -7.33 -32.73
CA GLU A 474 9.96 -7.75 -31.51
C GLU A 474 11.37 -7.15 -31.44
N ASN A 475 12.10 -7.15 -32.55
CA ASN A 475 13.46 -6.63 -32.63
C ASN A 475 13.53 -5.09 -32.50
N LYS A 476 12.49 -4.38 -32.90
CA LYS A 476 12.40 -2.91 -32.76
C LYS A 476 12.03 -2.43 -31.36
N GLY A 477 11.92 -3.34 -30.38
CA GLY A 477 11.71 -3.01 -28.97
C GLY A 477 10.35 -2.41 -28.64
N ILE A 478 9.31 -2.66 -29.44
CA ILE A 478 7.92 -2.33 -29.09
C ILE A 478 7.52 -3.35 -28.02
N PRO A 479 7.15 -2.94 -26.79
CA PRO A 479 6.80 -3.88 -25.73
C PRO A 479 5.61 -4.73 -26.16
N ALA A 480 5.85 -5.94 -26.58
CA ALA A 480 4.83 -6.95 -26.73
C ALA A 480 4.54 -7.51 -25.34
N ASP A 481 3.34 -7.33 -24.85
CA ASP A 481 2.85 -7.99 -23.63
C ASP A 481 2.91 -9.53 -23.90
N ARG A 482 3.90 -10.19 -23.27
CA ARG A 482 4.20 -11.63 -23.50
C ARG A 482 3.13 -12.60 -22.97
N LYS A 483 1.94 -12.13 -22.61
CA LYS A 483 0.82 -12.92 -22.05
C LYS A 483 -0.10 -13.57 -23.09
N SER A 484 0.39 -13.93 -24.25
CA SER A 484 -0.46 -14.73 -25.15
C SER A 484 0.37 -15.57 -26.09
N VAL A 485 0.78 -16.72 -25.62
CA VAL A 485 1.16 -17.81 -26.50
C VAL A 485 0.19 -18.97 -26.32
N VAL A 486 -0.49 -19.26 -27.39
CA VAL A 486 -1.39 -20.36 -27.82
C VAL A 486 -2.83 -20.12 -27.51
#